data_c2c377432a9f42231e99272569921c63
#
_entry.id   c2c377432a9f42231e99272569921c63
#
_cell.length_a   1.000
_cell.length_b   1.000
_cell.length_c   1.000
_cell.angle_alpha   90.00
_cell.angle_beta   90.00
_cell.angle_gamma   90.00
#
_symmetry.space_group_name_H-M   'P 1'
#
loop_
_entity.id
_entity.type
_entity.pdbx_description
1 polymer ?
#
loop_
_entity_poly.entity_id
_entity_poly.type
_entity_poly.pdbx_seq_one_letter_code
_entity_poly.pdbx_strand_id
1 'polypeptide(L)'
;MRKAFLVNLAIVPIFASVCSAEFQANTHTTWDQKDAAIAMDANGNFLVVWNSYRQDGDSGGIFGQRFSATGGPLASEFQINTTTSGNQASPTVAMDAAGNFVIAWQGPGVGDEDIFAQRFDPNGLSVGVEFQVNSYTESQQLCPAVAMNVGGQFAVVWESQNVAEDPNKTSICGQLYDSSGSTIGPEFTINSQPAICRYPNVAIGDDGSFAVVWMKEASKNSIMVRLYNADGSAGTEPFAVNTVSFNSITQPSIAMADSGHFVVVWDGDPNRAGDDDIHARLYQPDGTPMREQFIVNTTRTGAQQNPRVAMNNWQEFIIVWESRVDPNVNERDIFGQRFDSAGLPIGDEFQINTFAAGDQRNAAVAMDETGQFVTVWQSDGQDRSGYGIFGQIGPVIGSADCNGDGIVNFLDYCTLAAEWQKNENPLEADFFDDNKIDGRDLAAFCQQWLK
;
A
#
# COMPACT_ATOMS: atom_id res chain seq x y z
N MET A 1 60.47 -25.42 16.05
CA MET A 1 59.68 -24.67 15.08
C MET A 1 58.19 -25.01 15.29
N ARG A 2 57.47 -24.16 16.02
CA ARG A 2 56.02 -24.31 16.20
C ARG A 2 55.34 -23.42 15.14
N LYS A 3 54.59 -24.05 14.23
CA LYS A 3 53.70 -23.33 13.29
C LYS A 3 52.45 -22.89 14.04
N ALA A 4 52.25 -21.60 14.19
CA ALA A 4 51.00 -21.04 14.61
C ALA A 4 50.01 -21.08 13.43
N PHE A 5 48.89 -21.78 13.62
CA PHE A 5 47.73 -21.68 12.71
C PHE A 5 46.94 -20.43 13.13
N LEU A 6 46.96 -19.41 12.28
CA LEU A 6 46.02 -18.32 12.34
C LEU A 6 44.70 -18.84 11.77
N VAL A 7 43.71 -19.02 12.63
CA VAL A 7 42.31 -19.20 12.23
C VAL A 7 41.78 -17.80 11.89
N ASN A 8 41.63 -17.51 10.62
CA ASN A 8 40.83 -16.36 10.17
C ASN A 8 39.37 -16.64 10.52
N LEU A 9 38.90 -16.05 11.61
CA LEU A 9 37.48 -15.96 11.90
C LEU A 9 36.94 -14.88 10.95
N ALA A 10 36.33 -15.27 9.86
CA ALA A 10 35.49 -14.37 9.07
C ALA A 10 34.30 -13.97 9.94
N ILE A 11 34.37 -12.77 10.49
CA ILE A 11 33.19 -12.13 11.07
C ILE A 11 32.33 -11.75 9.85
N VAL A 12 31.31 -12.54 9.58
CA VAL A 12 30.24 -12.14 8.68
C VAL A 12 29.47 -11.07 9.46
N PRO A 13 29.46 -9.81 9.03
CA PRO A 13 28.59 -8.82 9.65
C PRO A 13 27.17 -9.25 9.38
N ILE A 14 26.45 -9.64 10.41
CA ILE A 14 25.00 -9.76 10.38
C ILE A 14 24.51 -8.31 10.36
N PHE A 15 24.19 -7.78 9.19
CA PHE A 15 23.45 -6.54 9.08
C PHE A 15 22.06 -6.79 9.64
N ALA A 16 21.88 -6.54 10.93
CA ALA A 16 20.56 -6.33 11.48
C ALA A 16 20.11 -4.98 10.93
N SER A 17 19.27 -4.99 9.88
CA SER A 17 18.46 -3.85 9.55
C SER A 17 17.77 -3.44 10.85
N VAL A 18 18.03 -2.23 11.35
CA VAL A 18 17.34 -1.72 12.53
C VAL A 18 15.92 -1.41 12.09
N CYS A 19 15.08 -2.43 12.07
CA CYS A 19 13.64 -2.24 11.98
C CYS A 19 13.24 -1.48 13.25
N SER A 20 12.52 -0.36 13.13
CA SER A 20 11.94 0.31 14.29
C SER A 20 11.04 -0.69 15.04
N ALA A 21 10.91 -0.52 16.36
CA ALA A 21 9.97 -1.34 17.11
C ALA A 21 8.55 -1.16 16.54
N GLU A 22 7.76 -2.22 16.54
CA GLU A 22 6.33 -2.13 16.22
C GLU A 22 5.66 -1.06 17.11
N PHE A 23 4.75 -0.32 16.52
CA PHE A 23 3.90 0.64 17.22
C PHE A 23 2.43 0.24 17.11
N GLN A 24 1.64 0.56 18.12
CA GLN A 24 0.19 0.42 18.07
C GLN A 24 -0.41 1.73 17.53
N ALA A 25 -1.25 1.64 16.49
CA ALA A 25 -1.85 2.82 15.89
C ALA A 25 -3.11 3.28 16.64
N ASN A 26 -3.97 2.33 17.05
CA ASN A 26 -5.18 2.61 17.80
C ASN A 26 -4.89 2.81 19.29
N THR A 27 -5.61 3.74 19.93
CA THR A 27 -5.59 3.94 21.39
C THR A 27 -6.79 3.32 22.08
N HIS A 28 -7.92 3.16 21.36
CA HIS A 28 -9.06 2.39 21.81
C HIS A 28 -8.81 0.91 21.57
N THR A 29 -8.74 0.09 22.63
CA THR A 29 -8.37 -1.33 22.57
C THR A 29 -9.53 -2.27 22.91
N THR A 30 -10.74 -1.75 23.09
CA THR A 30 -11.92 -2.57 23.35
C THR A 30 -12.55 -3.01 22.06
N TRP A 31 -12.84 -4.31 21.92
CA TRP A 31 -13.35 -4.95 20.70
C TRP A 31 -12.33 -4.92 19.54
N ASP A 32 -12.82 -5.09 18.33
CA ASP A 32 -12.00 -5.20 17.12
C ASP A 32 -11.75 -3.85 16.47
N GLN A 33 -10.49 -3.58 16.12
CA GLN A 33 -10.08 -2.57 15.16
C GLN A 33 -9.53 -3.30 13.93
N LYS A 34 -10.06 -3.00 12.75
CA LYS A 34 -9.83 -3.78 11.51
C LYS A 34 -9.72 -2.90 10.29
N ASP A 35 -9.32 -3.50 9.18
CA ASP A 35 -9.32 -2.92 7.84
C ASP A 35 -8.54 -1.61 7.78
N ALA A 36 -7.28 -1.66 8.25
CA ALA A 36 -6.40 -0.50 8.24
C ALA A 36 -6.04 -0.07 6.82
N ALA A 37 -6.02 1.26 6.60
CA ALA A 37 -5.41 1.87 5.43
C ALA A 37 -4.43 2.97 5.86
N ILE A 38 -3.46 3.28 5.01
CA ILE A 38 -2.39 4.23 5.30
C ILE A 38 -2.12 5.12 4.09
N ALA A 39 -1.82 6.39 4.34
CA ALA A 39 -1.28 7.32 3.35
C ALA A 39 -0.18 8.19 3.99
N MET A 40 0.73 8.70 3.17
CA MET A 40 1.93 9.40 3.59
C MET A 40 2.10 10.69 2.79
N ASP A 41 2.58 11.76 3.46
CA ASP A 41 2.95 13.03 2.81
C ASP A 41 4.42 13.03 2.32
N ALA A 42 4.82 14.08 1.60
CA ALA A 42 6.18 14.21 1.08
C ALA A 42 7.27 14.36 2.17
N ASN A 43 6.89 14.58 3.43
CA ASN A 43 7.81 14.67 4.57
C ASN A 43 7.91 13.33 5.33
N GLY A 44 7.24 12.28 4.85
CA GLY A 44 7.17 10.98 5.50
C GLY A 44 6.20 10.94 6.70
N ASN A 45 5.44 12.02 7.00
CA ASN A 45 4.37 11.93 7.99
C ASN A 45 3.23 11.11 7.41
N PHE A 46 2.57 10.32 8.23
CA PHE A 46 1.55 9.40 7.75
C PHE A 46 0.28 9.41 8.60
N LEU A 47 -0.82 9.01 7.97
CA LEU A 47 -2.12 8.80 8.60
C LEU A 47 -2.50 7.34 8.46
N VAL A 48 -2.87 6.72 9.57
CA VAL A 48 -3.50 5.39 9.60
C VAL A 48 -4.98 5.57 9.90
N VAL A 49 -5.84 4.92 9.13
CA VAL A 49 -7.29 4.90 9.34
C VAL A 49 -7.77 3.47 9.47
N TRP A 50 -8.83 3.22 10.24
CA TRP A 50 -9.37 1.88 10.47
C TRP A 50 -10.85 1.91 10.81
N ASN A 51 -11.49 0.76 10.70
CA ASN A 51 -12.81 0.51 11.28
C ASN A 51 -12.64 0.10 12.75
N SER A 52 -13.35 0.76 13.64
CA SER A 52 -13.39 0.42 15.07
C SER A 52 -14.80 0.04 15.51
N TYR A 53 -14.95 -1.17 16.03
CA TYR A 53 -16.27 -1.69 16.42
C TYR A 53 -16.74 -1.07 17.72
N ARG A 54 -17.91 -0.44 17.69
CA ARG A 54 -18.61 0.20 18.82
C ARG A 54 -17.90 1.36 19.53
N GLN A 55 -16.87 1.90 18.97
CA GLN A 55 -16.17 3.03 19.58
C GLN A 55 -17.00 4.32 19.53
N ASP A 56 -17.81 4.52 18.48
CA ASP A 56 -18.73 5.63 18.33
C ASP A 56 -20.12 5.40 18.98
N GLY A 57 -20.31 4.22 19.57
CA GLY A 57 -21.56 3.85 20.29
C GLY A 57 -22.54 2.98 19.52
N ASP A 58 -22.28 2.67 18.24
CA ASP A 58 -23.09 1.73 17.42
C ASP A 58 -22.19 0.63 16.84
N SER A 59 -22.36 0.19 15.61
CA SER A 59 -21.70 -0.95 14.99
C SER A 59 -20.24 -0.67 14.67
N GLY A 60 -19.87 -0.28 13.48
CA GLY A 60 -18.51 0.12 13.09
C GLY A 60 -18.45 1.62 12.81
N GLY A 61 -17.42 2.30 13.31
CA GLY A 61 -17.10 3.69 12.99
C GLY A 61 -15.69 3.78 12.41
N ILE A 62 -15.42 4.85 11.67
CA ILE A 62 -14.11 5.10 11.05
C ILE A 62 -13.31 6.04 11.92
N PHE A 63 -12.11 5.60 12.30
CA PHE A 63 -11.17 6.33 13.16
C PHE A 63 -9.81 6.46 12.49
N GLY A 64 -9.02 7.41 12.93
CA GLY A 64 -7.69 7.63 12.40
C GLY A 64 -6.72 8.25 13.42
N GLN A 65 -5.44 8.04 13.16
CA GLN A 65 -4.33 8.59 13.95
C GLN A 65 -3.24 9.05 13.00
N ARG A 66 -2.74 10.29 13.24
CA ARG A 66 -1.65 10.88 12.48
C ARG A 66 -0.32 10.68 13.21
N PHE A 67 0.73 10.40 12.43
CA PHE A 67 2.07 10.14 12.92
C PHE A 67 3.11 10.98 12.18
N SER A 68 4.20 11.31 12.86
CA SER A 68 5.40 11.85 12.20
C SER A 68 6.14 10.77 11.44
N ALA A 69 7.06 11.13 10.57
CA ALA A 69 7.95 10.22 9.84
C ALA A 69 8.72 9.24 10.73
N THR A 70 8.90 9.57 12.01
CA THR A 70 9.58 8.73 13.02
C THR A 70 8.62 7.87 13.84
N GLY A 71 7.31 7.86 13.51
CA GLY A 71 6.28 7.07 14.20
C GLY A 71 5.72 7.69 15.48
N GLY A 72 6.12 8.90 15.84
CA GLY A 72 5.51 9.61 16.97
C GLY A 72 4.12 10.16 16.62
N PRO A 73 3.09 10.00 17.49
CA PRO A 73 1.76 10.55 17.21
C PRO A 73 1.79 12.09 17.17
N LEU A 74 1.20 12.68 16.12
CA LEU A 74 1.13 14.14 15.95
C LEU A 74 -0.07 14.77 16.66
N ALA A 75 -1.10 13.98 16.95
CA ALA A 75 -2.30 14.38 17.67
C ALA A 75 -2.94 13.17 18.35
N SER A 76 -4.08 13.34 19.00
CA SER A 76 -4.89 12.22 19.49
C SER A 76 -5.61 11.52 18.34
N GLU A 77 -5.95 10.26 18.54
CA GLU A 77 -6.91 9.52 17.73
C GLU A 77 -8.21 10.31 17.57
N PHE A 78 -8.80 10.29 16.38
CA PHE A 78 -10.03 11.04 16.09
C PHE A 78 -11.00 10.25 15.25
N GLN A 79 -12.30 10.54 15.40
CA GLN A 79 -13.36 9.99 14.59
C GLN A 79 -13.46 10.73 13.26
N ILE A 80 -13.68 10.00 12.17
CA ILE A 80 -13.72 10.51 10.80
C ILE A 80 -15.15 10.71 10.32
N ASN A 81 -15.99 9.66 10.43
CA ASN A 81 -17.40 9.73 10.06
C ASN A 81 -18.20 10.60 11.05
N THR A 82 -19.14 11.38 10.54
CA THR A 82 -20.06 12.19 11.35
C THR A 82 -21.40 11.50 11.57
N THR A 83 -21.79 10.61 10.65
CA THR A 83 -22.94 9.73 10.79
C THR A 83 -22.53 8.48 11.55
N THR A 84 -23.02 8.30 12.78
CA THR A 84 -22.63 7.20 13.68
C THR A 84 -23.65 6.05 13.71
N SER A 85 -24.80 6.20 13.06
CA SER A 85 -25.81 5.15 13.01
C SER A 85 -25.46 4.10 11.96
N GLY A 86 -25.54 2.82 12.34
CA GLY A 86 -25.22 1.68 11.48
C GLY A 86 -23.74 1.39 11.37
N ASN A 87 -23.35 0.58 10.37
CA ASN A 87 -21.99 0.13 10.21
C ASN A 87 -21.25 0.94 9.14
N GLN A 88 -20.22 1.67 9.52
CA GLN A 88 -19.26 2.26 8.60
C GLN A 88 -18.06 1.34 8.51
N ALA A 89 -17.62 0.99 7.30
CA ALA A 89 -16.60 -0.05 7.08
C ALA A 89 -15.72 0.23 5.86
N SER A 90 -14.68 -0.57 5.69
CA SER A 90 -13.77 -0.55 4.54
C SER A 90 -13.19 0.85 4.25
N PRO A 91 -12.57 1.52 5.23
CA PRO A 91 -11.97 2.83 5.00
C PRO A 91 -10.79 2.73 4.04
N THR A 92 -10.64 3.77 3.24
CA THR A 92 -9.48 3.98 2.38
C THR A 92 -9.04 5.44 2.47
N VAL A 93 -7.76 5.72 2.31
CA VAL A 93 -7.19 7.05 2.49
C VAL A 93 -6.19 7.36 1.41
N ALA A 94 -6.18 8.61 0.95
CA ALA A 94 -5.15 9.17 0.09
C ALA A 94 -4.75 10.56 0.58
N MET A 95 -3.49 10.94 0.34
CA MET A 95 -2.89 12.17 0.86
C MET A 95 -2.07 12.84 -0.25
N ASP A 96 -2.13 14.17 -0.33
CA ASP A 96 -1.27 14.95 -1.20
C ASP A 96 0.11 15.23 -0.56
N ALA A 97 1.03 15.80 -1.35
CA ALA A 97 2.38 16.12 -0.88
C ALA A 97 2.41 17.13 0.28
N ALA A 98 1.38 17.97 0.42
CA ALA A 98 1.27 18.95 1.50
C ALA A 98 0.65 18.38 2.79
N GLY A 99 0.18 17.13 2.75
CA GLY A 99 -0.48 16.47 3.86
C GLY A 99 -1.99 16.72 3.96
N ASN A 100 -2.65 17.30 2.94
CA ASN A 100 -4.11 17.26 2.86
C ASN A 100 -4.54 15.85 2.49
N PHE A 101 -5.63 15.37 3.06
CA PHE A 101 -6.07 14.00 2.82
C PHE A 101 -7.58 13.86 2.64
N VAL A 102 -7.96 12.81 1.94
CA VAL A 102 -9.34 12.38 1.79
C VAL A 102 -9.47 10.93 2.26
N ILE A 103 -10.53 10.65 2.98
CA ILE A 103 -10.88 9.30 3.43
C ILE A 103 -12.24 8.98 2.83
N ALA A 104 -12.36 7.79 2.24
CA ALA A 104 -13.63 7.26 1.77
C ALA A 104 -13.95 5.94 2.50
N TRP A 105 -15.22 5.64 2.67
CA TRP A 105 -15.71 4.42 3.34
C TRP A 105 -17.09 4.04 2.82
N GLN A 106 -17.50 2.81 3.05
CA GLN A 106 -18.88 2.38 2.86
C GLN A 106 -19.66 2.53 4.17
N GLY A 107 -20.92 2.93 4.05
CA GLY A 107 -21.79 3.13 5.21
C GLY A 107 -23.26 3.14 4.84
N PRO A 108 -24.16 3.18 5.85
CA PRO A 108 -25.60 3.14 5.60
C PRO A 108 -26.07 4.36 4.81
N GLY A 109 -26.68 4.11 3.66
CA GLY A 109 -27.29 5.09 2.78
C GLY A 109 -28.82 5.08 2.84
N VAL A 110 -29.46 5.60 1.78
CA VAL A 110 -30.93 5.62 1.65
C VAL A 110 -31.41 4.26 1.11
N GLY A 111 -31.41 3.24 1.93
CA GLY A 111 -31.97 1.94 1.58
C GLY A 111 -30.95 0.79 1.60
N ASP A 112 -29.70 1.04 1.31
CA ASP A 112 -28.60 0.08 1.33
C ASP A 112 -27.27 0.78 1.67
N GLU A 113 -26.13 0.13 1.47
CA GLU A 113 -24.81 0.74 1.69
C GLU A 113 -24.42 1.65 0.52
N ASP A 114 -23.92 2.83 0.85
CA ASP A 114 -23.40 3.86 -0.07
C ASP A 114 -21.94 4.20 0.24
N ILE A 115 -21.29 4.93 -0.66
CA ILE A 115 -19.92 5.41 -0.48
C ILE A 115 -19.95 6.85 0.00
N PHE A 116 -19.28 7.10 1.12
CA PHE A 116 -19.09 8.41 1.71
C PHE A 116 -17.63 8.82 1.71
N ALA A 117 -17.38 10.13 1.77
CA ALA A 117 -16.03 10.65 1.92
C ALA A 117 -16.01 11.94 2.76
N GLN A 118 -14.84 12.20 3.35
CA GLN A 118 -14.55 13.43 4.07
C GLN A 118 -13.12 13.87 3.76
N ARG A 119 -12.94 15.18 3.53
CA ARG A 119 -11.64 15.82 3.30
C ARG A 119 -11.13 16.49 4.56
N PHE A 120 -9.81 16.54 4.70
CA PHE A 120 -9.12 17.12 5.85
C PHE A 120 -7.91 17.94 5.40
N ASP A 121 -7.56 18.94 6.22
CA ASP A 121 -6.30 19.67 6.08
C ASP A 121 -5.12 18.89 6.72
N PRO A 122 -3.86 19.35 6.56
CA PRO A 122 -2.69 18.68 7.13
C PRO A 122 -2.70 18.60 8.67
N ASN A 123 -3.55 19.35 9.36
CA ASN A 123 -3.69 19.31 10.80
C ASN A 123 -4.76 18.32 11.28
N GLY A 124 -5.50 17.71 10.33
CA GLY A 124 -6.62 16.81 10.64
C GLY A 124 -7.93 17.55 10.90
N LEU A 125 -8.03 18.81 10.50
CA LEU A 125 -9.29 19.55 10.56
C LEU A 125 -10.11 19.28 9.29
N SER A 126 -11.41 19.01 9.44
CA SER A 126 -12.30 18.73 8.32
C SER A 126 -12.40 19.91 7.36
N VAL A 127 -12.28 19.65 6.07
CA VAL A 127 -12.48 20.60 4.96
C VAL A 127 -13.83 20.33 4.33
N GLY A 128 -14.81 21.16 4.61
CA GLY A 128 -16.20 20.93 4.24
C GLY A 128 -16.91 19.95 5.18
N VAL A 129 -17.96 19.30 4.68
CA VAL A 129 -18.75 18.30 5.39
C VAL A 129 -18.55 16.93 4.74
N GLU A 130 -18.89 15.88 5.48
CA GLU A 130 -19.06 14.53 4.94
C GLU A 130 -20.03 14.56 3.75
N PHE A 131 -19.69 13.85 2.67
CA PHE A 131 -20.51 13.83 1.46
C PHE A 131 -20.60 12.42 0.88
N GLN A 132 -21.73 12.15 0.22
CA GLN A 132 -21.93 10.93 -0.54
C GLN A 132 -21.22 11.02 -1.89
N VAL A 133 -20.50 9.98 -2.27
CA VAL A 133 -19.70 9.91 -3.51
C VAL A 133 -20.54 9.42 -4.69
N ASN A 134 -21.24 8.30 -4.50
CA ASN A 134 -22.08 7.70 -5.54
C ASN A 134 -23.40 8.45 -5.72
N SER A 135 -23.86 8.52 -6.96
CA SER A 135 -25.18 9.10 -7.30
C SER A 135 -26.28 8.05 -7.43
N TYR A 136 -25.93 6.79 -7.74
CA TYR A 136 -26.86 5.67 -7.80
C TYR A 136 -26.96 4.99 -6.43
N THR A 137 -28.16 4.99 -5.83
CA THR A 137 -28.42 4.60 -4.44
C THR A 137 -29.42 3.44 -4.30
N GLU A 138 -29.83 2.80 -5.40
CA GLU A 138 -30.86 1.74 -5.36
C GLU A 138 -30.31 0.35 -5.00
N SER A 139 -28.99 0.21 -4.81
CA SER A 139 -28.31 -1.05 -4.46
C SER A 139 -26.98 -0.77 -3.79
N GLN A 140 -26.37 -1.82 -3.24
CA GLN A 140 -25.11 -1.73 -2.49
C GLN A 140 -23.98 -1.13 -3.33
N GLN A 141 -23.31 -0.16 -2.73
CA GLN A 141 -22.06 0.43 -3.18
C GLN A 141 -20.99 0.04 -2.16
N LEU A 142 -19.97 -0.69 -2.59
CA LEU A 142 -19.05 -1.41 -1.69
C LEU A 142 -17.59 -1.21 -2.07
N CYS A 143 -16.69 -1.53 -1.15
CA CYS A 143 -15.25 -1.64 -1.40
C CYS A 143 -14.66 -0.40 -2.08
N PRO A 144 -14.78 0.79 -1.51
CA PRO A 144 -14.18 1.98 -2.09
C PRO A 144 -12.66 1.90 -2.11
N ALA A 145 -12.06 2.53 -3.12
CA ALA A 145 -10.62 2.85 -3.14
C ALA A 145 -10.45 4.30 -3.59
N VAL A 146 -9.46 4.97 -3.03
CA VAL A 146 -9.15 6.37 -3.34
C VAL A 146 -7.66 6.54 -3.63
N ALA A 147 -7.35 7.38 -4.62
CA ALA A 147 -5.99 7.86 -4.88
C ALA A 147 -6.01 9.37 -5.09
N MET A 148 -4.93 10.05 -4.68
CA MET A 148 -4.76 11.49 -4.77
C MET A 148 -3.36 11.78 -5.29
N ASN A 149 -3.24 12.73 -6.24
CA ASN A 149 -1.94 13.17 -6.71
C ASN A 149 -1.36 14.27 -5.80
N VAL A 150 -0.11 14.64 -6.04
CA VAL A 150 0.60 15.66 -5.24
C VAL A 150 -0.09 17.04 -5.24
N GLY A 151 -0.92 17.33 -6.25
CA GLY A 151 -1.71 18.56 -6.38
C GLY A 151 -3.08 18.53 -5.72
N GLY A 152 -3.47 17.41 -5.11
CA GLY A 152 -4.74 17.24 -4.39
C GLY A 152 -5.94 16.87 -5.30
N GLN A 153 -5.75 16.60 -6.59
CA GLN A 153 -6.78 15.95 -7.42
C GLN A 153 -6.91 14.49 -7.01
N PHE A 154 -8.14 13.98 -6.88
CA PHE A 154 -8.35 12.61 -6.42
C PHE A 154 -9.45 11.89 -7.18
N ALA A 155 -9.35 10.57 -7.23
CA ALA A 155 -10.34 9.67 -7.80
C ALA A 155 -10.82 8.69 -6.71
N VAL A 156 -12.14 8.50 -6.63
CA VAL A 156 -12.76 7.44 -5.82
C VAL A 156 -13.38 6.43 -6.77
N VAL A 157 -13.09 5.14 -6.56
CA VAL A 157 -13.67 4.05 -7.32
C VAL A 157 -14.31 3.04 -6.36
N TRP A 158 -15.35 2.33 -6.80
CA TRP A 158 -16.09 1.39 -5.95
C TRP A 158 -16.80 0.29 -6.76
N GLU A 159 -17.25 -0.75 -6.06
CA GLU A 159 -18.17 -1.74 -6.60
C GLU A 159 -19.59 -1.24 -6.53
N SER A 160 -20.33 -1.25 -7.62
CA SER A 160 -21.75 -0.95 -7.69
C SER A 160 -22.52 -2.20 -8.09
N GLN A 161 -23.45 -2.62 -7.27
CA GLN A 161 -24.31 -3.76 -7.56
C GLN A 161 -25.53 -3.35 -8.41
N ASN A 162 -26.00 -4.25 -9.27
CA ASN A 162 -27.23 -4.12 -10.06
C ASN A 162 -27.31 -2.95 -11.06
N VAL A 163 -26.18 -2.36 -11.48
CA VAL A 163 -26.14 -1.15 -12.33
C VAL A 163 -26.71 -1.37 -13.74
N ALA A 164 -26.93 -2.59 -14.19
CA ALA A 164 -27.37 -2.89 -15.56
C ALA A 164 -28.67 -3.69 -15.60
N GLU A 165 -29.58 -3.48 -14.66
CA GLU A 165 -30.85 -4.25 -14.55
C GLU A 165 -30.64 -5.78 -14.38
N ASP A 166 -29.41 -6.24 -14.16
CA ASP A 166 -29.07 -7.63 -13.87
C ASP A 166 -28.60 -7.77 -12.42
N PRO A 167 -29.41 -8.35 -11.52
CA PRO A 167 -29.10 -8.46 -10.09
C PRO A 167 -27.89 -9.35 -9.79
N ASN A 168 -27.34 -10.04 -10.80
CA ASN A 168 -26.17 -10.90 -10.65
C ASN A 168 -24.90 -10.26 -11.21
N LYS A 169 -24.93 -8.97 -11.58
CA LYS A 169 -23.78 -8.24 -12.10
C LYS A 169 -23.35 -7.15 -11.14
N THR A 170 -22.04 -6.93 -11.09
CA THR A 170 -21.43 -5.79 -10.41
C THR A 170 -20.62 -5.01 -11.42
N SER A 171 -20.68 -3.69 -11.30
CA SER A 171 -19.85 -2.79 -12.11
C SER A 171 -18.81 -2.11 -11.21
N ILE A 172 -17.71 -1.71 -11.80
CA ILE A 172 -16.80 -0.77 -11.15
C ILE A 172 -17.17 0.62 -11.63
N CYS A 173 -17.46 1.51 -10.68
CA CYS A 173 -17.79 2.90 -10.91
C CYS A 173 -16.71 3.82 -10.36
N GLY A 174 -16.68 5.05 -10.80
CA GLY A 174 -15.71 6.05 -10.36
C GLY A 174 -16.23 7.48 -10.46
N GLN A 175 -15.70 8.34 -9.59
CA GLN A 175 -15.90 9.79 -9.61
C GLN A 175 -14.56 10.48 -9.40
N LEU A 176 -14.28 11.46 -10.25
CA LEU A 176 -13.08 12.27 -10.19
C LEU A 176 -13.38 13.63 -9.55
N TYR A 177 -12.43 14.14 -8.76
CA TYR A 177 -12.54 15.40 -8.05
C TYR A 177 -11.29 16.26 -8.26
N ASP A 178 -11.45 17.57 -8.32
CA ASP A 178 -10.35 18.53 -8.25
C ASP A 178 -9.86 18.73 -6.82
N SER A 179 -8.76 19.47 -6.64
CA SER A 179 -8.18 19.76 -5.32
C SER A 179 -9.10 20.57 -4.41
N SER A 180 -10.13 21.23 -4.92
CA SER A 180 -11.17 21.90 -4.11
C SER A 180 -12.22 20.93 -3.60
N GLY A 181 -12.29 19.71 -4.14
CA GLY A 181 -13.31 18.69 -3.88
C GLY A 181 -14.55 18.85 -4.76
N SER A 182 -14.46 19.66 -5.83
CA SER A 182 -15.52 19.72 -6.85
C SER A 182 -15.36 18.56 -7.83
N THR A 183 -16.49 17.98 -8.28
CA THR A 183 -16.47 16.88 -9.24
C THR A 183 -15.93 17.32 -10.60
N ILE A 184 -15.06 16.51 -11.20
CA ILE A 184 -14.61 16.63 -12.59
C ILE A 184 -15.44 15.65 -13.42
N GLY A 185 -16.39 16.16 -14.18
CA GLY A 185 -17.34 15.35 -14.94
C GLY A 185 -18.36 14.59 -14.05
N PRO A 186 -19.23 13.79 -14.67
CA PRO A 186 -20.17 12.94 -13.96
C PRO A 186 -19.53 11.64 -13.45
N GLU A 187 -20.21 10.92 -12.56
CA GLU A 187 -19.94 9.52 -12.26
C GLU A 187 -19.87 8.68 -13.55
N PHE A 188 -18.94 7.74 -13.62
CA PHE A 188 -18.72 6.92 -14.82
C PHE A 188 -18.49 5.44 -14.49
N THR A 189 -18.90 4.57 -15.42
CA THR A 189 -18.64 3.12 -15.31
C THR A 189 -17.30 2.76 -15.97
N ILE A 190 -16.50 1.99 -15.25
CA ILE A 190 -15.12 1.65 -15.66
C ILE A 190 -15.08 0.41 -16.54
N ASN A 191 -15.77 -0.67 -16.19
CA ASN A 191 -15.84 -1.88 -17.01
C ASN A 191 -16.80 -1.71 -18.18
N SER A 192 -16.35 -2.05 -19.40
CA SER A 192 -17.11 -1.83 -20.63
C SER A 192 -18.20 -2.87 -20.90
N GLN A 193 -18.21 -3.99 -20.18
CA GLN A 193 -19.16 -5.08 -20.38
C GLN A 193 -19.76 -5.56 -19.06
N PRO A 194 -21.04 -5.92 -19.02
CA PRO A 194 -21.66 -6.50 -17.83
C PRO A 194 -20.93 -7.79 -17.41
N ALA A 195 -20.38 -7.78 -16.20
CA ALA A 195 -19.67 -8.90 -15.62
C ALA A 195 -19.80 -8.84 -14.10
N ILE A 196 -19.35 -9.84 -13.39
CA ILE A 196 -19.08 -9.72 -11.96
C ILE A 196 -17.68 -9.13 -11.84
N CYS A 197 -17.59 -7.87 -11.43
CA CYS A 197 -16.35 -7.13 -11.22
C CYS A 197 -16.22 -6.76 -9.75
N ARG A 198 -15.05 -7.03 -9.14
CA ARG A 198 -14.84 -6.85 -7.69
C ARG A 198 -13.47 -6.27 -7.38
N TYR A 199 -13.35 -5.75 -6.16
CA TYR A 199 -12.09 -5.30 -5.56
C TYR A 199 -11.36 -4.27 -6.41
N PRO A 200 -12.00 -3.14 -6.73
CA PRO A 200 -11.31 -2.09 -7.46
C PRO A 200 -10.18 -1.48 -6.62
N ASN A 201 -9.13 -1.07 -7.30
CA ASN A 201 -8.10 -0.23 -6.73
C ASN A 201 -7.69 0.80 -7.77
N VAL A 202 -7.14 1.94 -7.34
CA VAL A 202 -6.82 3.08 -8.19
C VAL A 202 -5.48 3.67 -7.81
N ALA A 203 -4.71 4.11 -8.81
CA ALA A 203 -3.51 4.90 -8.64
C ALA A 203 -3.53 6.06 -9.63
N ILE A 204 -3.01 7.22 -9.23
CA ILE A 204 -3.04 8.47 -9.99
C ILE A 204 -1.62 9.06 -10.08
N GLY A 205 -1.22 9.47 -11.28
CA GLY A 205 0.04 10.15 -11.54
C GLY A 205 -0.05 11.66 -11.28
N ASP A 206 1.09 12.30 -11.28
CA ASP A 206 1.19 13.74 -10.99
C ASP A 206 0.51 14.63 -12.04
N ASP A 207 0.47 14.17 -13.29
CA ASP A 207 -0.24 14.80 -14.38
C ASP A 207 -1.78 14.66 -14.30
N GLY A 208 -2.28 13.94 -13.29
CA GLY A 208 -3.70 13.62 -13.08
C GLY A 208 -4.21 12.45 -13.91
N SER A 209 -3.39 11.82 -14.76
CA SER A 209 -3.75 10.55 -15.39
C SER A 209 -3.81 9.43 -14.33
N PHE A 210 -4.70 8.46 -14.51
CA PHE A 210 -4.90 7.43 -13.49
C PHE A 210 -5.17 6.05 -14.11
N ALA A 211 -4.90 5.03 -13.33
CA ALA A 211 -5.18 3.64 -13.67
C ALA A 211 -6.10 3.00 -12.64
N VAL A 212 -7.12 2.28 -13.11
CA VAL A 212 -8.00 1.49 -12.26
C VAL A 212 -7.78 0.01 -12.54
N VAL A 213 -7.56 -0.77 -11.49
CA VAL A 213 -7.43 -2.22 -11.53
C VAL A 213 -8.62 -2.87 -10.82
N TRP A 214 -9.08 -4.02 -11.31
CA TRP A 214 -10.14 -4.81 -10.67
C TRP A 214 -10.04 -6.29 -11.04
N MET A 215 -10.69 -7.13 -10.27
CA MET A 215 -10.90 -8.53 -10.59
C MET A 215 -12.18 -8.69 -11.41
N LYS A 216 -12.11 -9.37 -12.55
CA LYS A 216 -13.25 -9.82 -13.34
C LYS A 216 -13.47 -11.31 -13.11
N GLU A 217 -14.61 -11.65 -12.54
CA GLU A 217 -15.01 -13.02 -12.31
C GLU A 217 -15.53 -13.66 -13.61
N ALA A 218 -15.03 -14.84 -13.92
CA ALA A 218 -15.42 -15.66 -15.05
C ALA A 218 -15.13 -17.14 -14.74
N SER A 219 -15.30 -18.03 -15.71
CA SER A 219 -14.83 -19.44 -15.58
C SER A 219 -13.34 -19.53 -15.24
N LYS A 220 -12.59 -18.50 -15.61
CA LYS A 220 -11.21 -18.18 -15.21
C LYS A 220 -11.15 -16.69 -14.89
N ASN A 221 -10.73 -16.37 -13.68
CA ASN A 221 -10.65 -15.00 -13.23
C ASN A 221 -9.52 -14.25 -13.91
N SER A 222 -9.72 -12.95 -14.09
CA SER A 222 -8.74 -12.06 -14.70
C SER A 222 -8.60 -10.79 -13.90
N ILE A 223 -7.36 -10.30 -13.76
CA ILE A 223 -7.08 -8.94 -13.31
C ILE A 223 -7.14 -8.04 -14.54
N MET A 224 -7.98 -7.02 -14.47
CA MET A 224 -8.22 -6.05 -15.54
C MET A 224 -7.67 -4.69 -15.12
N VAL A 225 -7.18 -3.95 -16.09
CA VAL A 225 -6.75 -2.54 -15.93
C VAL A 225 -7.39 -1.68 -17.02
N ARG A 226 -7.71 -0.44 -16.68
CA ARG A 226 -8.05 0.61 -17.63
C ARG A 226 -7.34 1.90 -17.24
N LEU A 227 -6.78 2.58 -18.24
CA LEU A 227 -6.10 3.86 -18.07
C LEU A 227 -7.04 5.01 -18.44
N TYR A 228 -6.86 6.13 -17.75
CA TYR A 228 -7.65 7.34 -17.91
C TYR A 228 -6.75 8.57 -18.00
N ASN A 229 -7.19 9.58 -18.76
CA ASN A 229 -6.60 10.90 -18.77
C ASN A 229 -7.03 11.72 -17.54
N ALA A 230 -6.36 12.82 -17.27
CA ALA A 230 -6.62 13.71 -16.14
C ALA A 230 -8.04 14.30 -16.10
N ASP A 231 -8.73 14.35 -17.23
CA ASP A 231 -10.11 14.84 -17.36
C ASP A 231 -11.18 13.74 -17.14
N GLY A 232 -10.75 12.52 -16.82
CA GLY A 232 -11.62 11.36 -16.64
C GLY A 232 -12.02 10.66 -17.95
N SER A 233 -11.55 11.12 -19.10
CA SER A 233 -11.76 10.41 -20.37
C SER A 233 -10.92 9.13 -20.43
N ALA A 234 -11.47 8.07 -21.05
CA ALA A 234 -10.78 6.79 -21.17
C ALA A 234 -9.54 6.92 -22.09
N GLY A 235 -8.37 6.57 -21.56
CA GLY A 235 -7.12 6.51 -22.30
C GLY A 235 -6.96 5.19 -23.07
N THR A 236 -7.52 4.09 -22.53
CA THR A 236 -7.47 2.76 -23.17
C THR A 236 -8.82 2.03 -23.07
N GLU A 237 -8.98 1.00 -23.87
CA GLU A 237 -9.94 -0.07 -23.53
C GLU A 237 -9.40 -0.91 -22.37
N PRO A 238 -10.28 -1.57 -21.58
CA PRO A 238 -9.82 -2.48 -20.54
C PRO A 238 -8.99 -3.64 -21.11
N PHE A 239 -7.86 -3.93 -20.46
CA PHE A 239 -7.01 -5.07 -20.84
C PHE A 239 -6.67 -5.96 -19.65
N ALA A 240 -6.34 -7.23 -19.92
CA ALA A 240 -5.98 -8.18 -18.89
C ALA A 240 -4.50 -8.05 -18.51
N VAL A 241 -4.24 -8.04 -17.20
CA VAL A 241 -2.89 -8.00 -16.61
C VAL A 241 -2.24 -9.38 -16.60
N ASN A 242 -2.96 -10.38 -16.09
CA ASN A 242 -2.46 -11.74 -15.98
C ASN A 242 -2.44 -12.45 -17.33
N THR A 243 -1.30 -13.06 -17.68
CA THR A 243 -1.12 -13.84 -18.90
C THR A 243 -1.39 -15.34 -18.67
N VAL A 244 -1.36 -15.77 -17.41
CA VAL A 244 -1.71 -17.12 -16.98
C VAL A 244 -3.12 -17.09 -16.39
N SER A 245 -3.90 -18.12 -16.69
CA SER A 245 -5.25 -18.26 -16.15
C SER A 245 -5.21 -18.84 -14.75
N PHE A 246 -5.88 -18.18 -13.82
CA PHE A 246 -5.99 -18.58 -12.42
C PHE A 246 -7.40 -19.11 -12.13
N ASN A 247 -7.50 -20.07 -11.22
CA ASN A 247 -8.79 -20.56 -10.74
C ASN A 247 -9.29 -19.74 -9.53
N SER A 248 -8.36 -19.20 -8.77
CA SER A 248 -8.61 -18.22 -7.70
C SER A 248 -7.68 -17.05 -7.93
N ILE A 249 -8.19 -15.88 -7.87
CA ILE A 249 -7.47 -14.60 -7.81
C ILE A 249 -8.27 -13.77 -6.82
N THR A 250 -7.59 -13.07 -5.92
CA THR A 250 -8.27 -12.16 -5.00
C THR A 250 -7.97 -10.69 -5.31
N GLN A 251 -7.87 -9.87 -4.29
CA GLN A 251 -7.80 -8.42 -4.38
C GLN A 251 -6.52 -7.92 -5.07
N PRO A 252 -6.59 -7.34 -6.27
CA PRO A 252 -5.43 -6.69 -6.86
C PRO A 252 -5.10 -5.39 -6.13
N SER A 253 -3.83 -5.01 -6.17
CA SER A 253 -3.37 -3.69 -5.74
C SER A 253 -2.52 -3.05 -6.84
N ILE A 254 -2.50 -1.73 -6.89
CA ILE A 254 -1.77 -0.94 -7.88
C ILE A 254 -1.05 0.22 -7.20
N ALA A 255 0.16 0.51 -7.65
CA ALA A 255 0.87 1.74 -7.33
C ALA A 255 1.44 2.36 -8.59
N MET A 256 1.53 3.68 -8.63
CA MET A 256 1.98 4.46 -9.77
C MET A 256 2.96 5.53 -9.30
N ALA A 257 4.07 5.68 -10.03
CA ALA A 257 4.98 6.79 -9.88
C ALA A 257 4.43 8.04 -10.57
N ASP A 258 4.89 9.24 -10.22
CA ASP A 258 4.49 10.52 -10.84
C ASP A 258 4.69 10.53 -12.35
N SER A 259 5.66 9.77 -12.85
CA SER A 259 5.92 9.57 -14.28
C SER A 259 4.85 8.75 -15.02
N GLY A 260 3.85 8.24 -14.31
CA GLY A 260 2.79 7.38 -14.86
C GLY A 260 3.18 5.90 -15.01
N HIS A 261 4.42 5.50 -14.69
CA HIS A 261 4.80 4.07 -14.62
C HIS A 261 4.08 3.43 -13.45
N PHE A 262 3.60 2.20 -13.63
CA PHE A 262 2.82 1.54 -12.58
C PHE A 262 3.12 0.05 -12.46
N VAL A 263 2.86 -0.48 -11.28
CA VAL A 263 2.93 -1.91 -10.97
C VAL A 263 1.57 -2.40 -10.49
N VAL A 264 1.16 -3.56 -10.97
CA VAL A 264 -0.04 -4.28 -10.51
C VAL A 264 0.40 -5.57 -9.83
N VAL A 265 -0.16 -5.83 -8.65
CA VAL A 265 0.09 -7.04 -7.86
C VAL A 265 -1.21 -7.76 -7.56
N TRP A 266 -1.17 -9.09 -7.47
CA TRP A 266 -2.30 -9.95 -7.15
C TRP A 266 -1.82 -11.28 -6.59
N ASP A 267 -2.68 -11.99 -5.89
CA ASP A 267 -2.42 -13.36 -5.49
C ASP A 267 -3.21 -14.35 -6.35
N GLY A 268 -2.72 -15.57 -6.45
CA GLY A 268 -3.45 -16.60 -7.14
C GLY A 268 -2.68 -17.90 -7.33
N ASP A 269 -3.45 -18.98 -7.49
CA ASP A 269 -2.95 -20.32 -7.79
C ASP A 269 -3.45 -20.79 -9.17
N PRO A 270 -2.55 -21.00 -10.14
CA PRO A 270 -2.93 -21.56 -11.44
C PRO A 270 -3.38 -23.04 -11.36
N ASN A 271 -3.01 -23.77 -10.30
CA ASN A 271 -3.16 -25.23 -10.19
C ASN A 271 -4.26 -25.68 -9.21
N ARG A 272 -4.87 -24.79 -8.40
CA ARG A 272 -5.80 -25.10 -7.30
C ARG A 272 -5.23 -25.99 -6.19
N ALA A 273 -3.93 -25.90 -5.93
CA ALA A 273 -3.30 -26.65 -4.87
C ALA A 273 -3.53 -26.02 -3.46
N GLY A 274 -4.03 -24.77 -3.41
CA GLY A 274 -4.25 -24.03 -2.16
C GLY A 274 -3.00 -23.32 -1.64
N ASP A 275 -1.95 -23.27 -2.47
CA ASP A 275 -0.71 -22.56 -2.20
C ASP A 275 -0.65 -21.33 -3.13
N ASP A 276 -1.47 -20.31 -2.85
CA ASP A 276 -1.48 -19.06 -3.62
C ASP A 276 -0.11 -18.38 -3.56
N ASP A 277 0.35 -17.85 -4.69
CA ASP A 277 1.57 -17.05 -4.81
C ASP A 277 1.21 -15.59 -5.11
N ILE A 278 2.11 -14.67 -4.73
CA ILE A 278 2.01 -13.27 -5.10
C ILE A 278 2.65 -13.06 -6.47
N HIS A 279 1.92 -12.42 -7.35
CA HIS A 279 2.33 -12.08 -8.70
C HIS A 279 2.43 -10.58 -8.88
N ALA A 280 3.31 -10.13 -9.77
CA ALA A 280 3.45 -8.73 -10.15
C ALA A 280 3.68 -8.57 -11.66
N ARG A 281 3.30 -7.40 -12.19
CA ARG A 281 3.61 -6.96 -13.54
C ARG A 281 3.77 -5.45 -13.60
N LEU A 282 4.83 -4.98 -14.30
CA LEU A 282 5.17 -3.58 -14.45
C LEU A 282 4.76 -3.06 -15.83
N TYR A 283 4.38 -1.79 -15.87
CA TYR A 283 3.88 -1.13 -17.07
C TYR A 283 4.45 0.27 -17.26
N GLN A 284 4.58 0.66 -18.52
CA GLN A 284 4.79 2.05 -18.94
C GLN A 284 3.47 2.84 -18.80
N PRO A 285 3.52 4.18 -18.85
CA PRO A 285 2.35 5.05 -18.73
C PRO A 285 1.25 4.78 -19.76
N ASP A 286 1.60 4.25 -20.94
CA ASP A 286 0.66 3.90 -22.00
C ASP A 286 0.03 2.50 -21.86
N GLY A 287 0.35 1.77 -20.78
CA GLY A 287 -0.10 0.40 -20.54
C GLY A 287 0.73 -0.68 -21.23
N THR A 288 1.84 -0.32 -21.87
CA THR A 288 2.77 -1.29 -22.45
C THR A 288 3.50 -2.03 -21.31
N PRO A 289 3.50 -3.38 -21.28
CA PRO A 289 4.23 -4.12 -20.26
C PRO A 289 5.74 -3.88 -20.37
N MET A 290 6.40 -3.61 -19.25
CA MET A 290 7.86 -3.48 -19.18
C MET A 290 8.55 -4.84 -19.13
N ARG A 291 7.87 -5.85 -18.58
CA ARG A 291 8.35 -7.24 -18.51
C ARG A 291 7.17 -8.22 -18.41
N GLU A 292 7.46 -9.50 -18.53
CA GLU A 292 6.48 -10.54 -18.24
C GLU A 292 6.12 -10.54 -16.75
N GLN A 293 4.92 -11.07 -16.44
CA GLN A 293 4.53 -11.28 -15.04
C GLN A 293 5.54 -12.18 -14.33
N PHE A 294 5.79 -11.90 -13.07
CA PHE A 294 6.71 -12.69 -12.25
C PHE A 294 6.12 -12.96 -10.88
N ILE A 295 6.69 -13.91 -10.18
CA ILE A 295 6.31 -14.26 -8.82
C ILE A 295 7.21 -13.50 -7.85
N VAL A 296 6.59 -12.93 -6.84
CA VAL A 296 7.19 -12.03 -5.85
C VAL A 296 7.83 -12.83 -4.72
N ASN A 297 7.05 -13.72 -4.10
CA ASN A 297 7.47 -14.50 -2.94
C ASN A 297 8.47 -15.59 -3.32
N THR A 298 9.47 -15.80 -2.46
CA THR A 298 10.45 -16.88 -2.57
C THR A 298 10.00 -18.13 -1.80
N THR A 299 9.27 -17.93 -0.69
CA THR A 299 8.63 -19.01 0.07
C THR A 299 7.39 -19.49 -0.67
N ARG A 300 7.41 -20.77 -1.12
CA ARG A 300 6.38 -21.39 -1.97
C ARG A 300 5.46 -22.35 -1.24
N THR A 301 5.68 -22.55 0.06
CA THR A 301 4.84 -23.43 0.90
C THR A 301 3.83 -22.59 1.66
N GLY A 302 2.58 -23.03 1.65
CA GLY A 302 1.47 -22.29 2.26
C GLY A 302 0.96 -21.13 1.39
N ALA A 303 -0.20 -20.63 1.73
CA ALA A 303 -0.85 -19.58 0.97
C ALA A 303 -0.19 -18.21 1.21
N GLN A 304 0.14 -17.52 0.13
CA GLN A 304 0.59 -16.13 0.09
C GLN A 304 -0.56 -15.29 -0.47
N GLN A 305 -1.13 -14.37 0.31
CA GLN A 305 -2.40 -13.73 -0.03
C GLN A 305 -2.44 -12.23 0.29
N ASN A 306 -3.43 -11.53 -0.27
CA ASN A 306 -3.76 -10.14 0.02
C ASN A 306 -2.57 -9.17 -0.17
N PRO A 307 -1.92 -9.13 -1.35
CA PRO A 307 -0.80 -8.24 -1.56
C PRO A 307 -1.21 -6.77 -1.57
N ARG A 308 -0.31 -5.92 -1.10
CA ARG A 308 -0.37 -4.46 -1.23
C ARG A 308 0.96 -3.95 -1.74
N VAL A 309 0.93 -2.86 -2.48
CA VAL A 309 2.12 -2.28 -3.09
C VAL A 309 2.15 -0.76 -2.90
N ALA A 310 3.33 -0.23 -2.62
CA ALA A 310 3.64 1.19 -2.66
C ALA A 310 4.88 1.43 -3.51
N MET A 311 4.94 2.55 -4.21
CA MET A 311 5.98 2.90 -5.17
C MET A 311 6.39 4.37 -4.98
N ASN A 312 7.68 4.67 -5.09
CA ASN A 312 8.21 6.03 -5.12
C ASN A 312 8.39 6.54 -6.57
N ASN A 313 8.80 7.79 -6.71
CA ASN A 313 9.01 8.42 -8.04
C ASN A 313 10.24 7.91 -8.79
N TRP A 314 11.13 7.18 -8.13
CA TRP A 314 12.23 6.44 -8.76
C TRP A 314 11.77 5.10 -9.34
N GLN A 315 10.46 4.77 -9.20
CA GLN A 315 9.83 3.51 -9.60
C GLN A 315 10.33 2.31 -8.77
N GLU A 316 10.95 2.57 -7.63
CA GLU A 316 11.25 1.53 -6.66
C GLU A 316 9.99 1.25 -5.85
N PHE A 317 9.74 0.00 -5.52
CA PHE A 317 8.51 -0.38 -4.86
C PHE A 317 8.70 -1.48 -3.82
N ILE A 318 7.80 -1.50 -2.87
CA ILE A 318 7.66 -2.58 -1.90
C ILE A 318 6.32 -3.26 -2.08
N ILE A 319 6.33 -4.59 -2.03
CA ILE A 319 5.12 -5.42 -1.97
C ILE A 319 5.09 -6.07 -0.60
N VAL A 320 3.95 -5.98 0.09
CA VAL A 320 3.69 -6.65 1.36
C VAL A 320 2.51 -7.60 1.21
N TRP A 321 2.51 -8.71 1.95
CA TRP A 321 1.45 -9.73 1.85
C TRP A 321 1.29 -10.54 3.14
N GLU A 322 0.20 -11.27 3.24
CA GLU A 322 -0.04 -12.28 4.26
C GLU A 322 0.57 -13.61 3.84
N SER A 323 1.37 -14.22 4.72
CA SER A 323 2.00 -15.52 4.49
C SER A 323 1.57 -16.53 5.55
N ARG A 324 1.10 -17.68 5.11
CA ARG A 324 0.90 -18.87 5.97
C ARG A 324 2.08 -19.80 5.79
N VAL A 325 3.15 -19.59 6.55
CA VAL A 325 4.40 -20.36 6.41
C VAL A 325 4.23 -21.82 6.92
N ASP A 326 3.49 -22.02 8.00
CA ASP A 326 3.19 -23.37 8.53
C ASP A 326 1.76 -23.79 8.14
N PRO A 327 1.59 -24.77 7.23
CA PRO A 327 0.27 -25.23 6.83
C PRO A 327 -0.52 -25.92 7.95
N ASN A 328 0.13 -26.29 9.07
CA ASN A 328 -0.52 -26.91 10.22
C ASN A 328 -1.02 -25.88 11.24
N VAL A 329 -0.56 -24.64 11.15
CA VAL A 329 -0.98 -23.52 11.98
C VAL A 329 -1.79 -22.57 11.09
N ASN A 330 -3.00 -22.22 11.52
CA ASN A 330 -3.88 -21.35 10.74
C ASN A 330 -3.58 -19.85 11.00
N GLU A 331 -2.38 -19.54 11.44
CA GLU A 331 -1.92 -18.18 11.70
C GLU A 331 -1.16 -17.65 10.50
N ARG A 332 -1.26 -16.36 10.26
CA ARG A 332 -0.57 -15.63 9.20
C ARG A 332 0.36 -14.60 9.80
N ASP A 333 1.44 -14.35 9.07
CA ASP A 333 2.38 -13.26 9.31
C ASP A 333 2.43 -12.32 8.10
N ILE A 334 2.95 -11.12 8.30
CA ILE A 334 3.14 -10.13 7.23
C ILE A 334 4.58 -10.20 6.73
N PHE A 335 4.73 -10.43 5.42
CA PHE A 335 5.99 -10.46 4.73
C PHE A 335 6.09 -9.33 3.72
N GLY A 336 7.32 -9.00 3.32
CA GLY A 336 7.61 -7.98 2.33
C GLY A 336 8.81 -8.31 1.46
N GLN A 337 8.81 -7.75 0.25
CA GLN A 337 9.93 -7.78 -0.68
C GLN A 337 10.00 -6.45 -1.42
N ARG A 338 11.21 -5.91 -1.52
CA ARG A 338 11.49 -4.65 -2.23
C ARG A 338 12.01 -4.93 -3.63
N PHE A 339 11.77 -4.00 -4.54
CA PHE A 339 12.16 -4.11 -5.95
C PHE A 339 12.67 -2.78 -6.48
N ASP A 340 13.61 -2.85 -7.41
CA ASP A 340 14.06 -1.73 -8.20
C ASP A 340 13.06 -1.39 -9.34
N SER A 341 13.34 -0.34 -10.10
CA SER A 341 12.51 0.12 -11.22
C SER A 341 12.40 -0.88 -12.40
N ALA A 342 13.29 -1.86 -12.48
CA ALA A 342 13.21 -2.95 -13.45
C ALA A 342 12.41 -4.15 -12.92
N GLY A 343 11.97 -4.11 -11.67
CA GLY A 343 11.31 -5.20 -10.96
C GLY A 343 12.26 -6.31 -10.56
N LEU A 344 13.53 -6.01 -10.34
CA LEU A 344 14.48 -6.93 -9.73
C LEU A 344 14.43 -6.79 -8.21
N PRO A 345 14.51 -7.90 -7.44
CA PRO A 345 14.44 -7.82 -5.98
C PRO A 345 15.66 -7.06 -5.42
N ILE A 346 15.42 -6.22 -4.43
CA ILE A 346 16.45 -5.56 -3.61
C ILE A 346 16.48 -6.27 -2.26
N GLY A 347 17.57 -6.96 -1.97
CA GLY A 347 17.71 -7.82 -0.79
C GLY A 347 16.79 -9.05 -0.83
N ASP A 348 16.67 -9.71 0.31
CA ASP A 348 15.86 -10.92 0.48
C ASP A 348 14.42 -10.58 0.92
N GLU A 349 13.50 -11.53 0.73
CA GLU A 349 12.18 -11.55 1.37
C GLU A 349 12.32 -11.52 2.89
N PHE A 350 11.51 -10.71 3.59
CA PHE A 350 11.62 -10.55 5.03
C PHE A 350 10.26 -10.51 5.71
N GLN A 351 10.22 -10.98 6.96
CA GLN A 351 9.05 -10.85 7.82
C GLN A 351 9.00 -9.43 8.40
N ILE A 352 7.81 -8.81 8.39
CA ILE A 352 7.61 -7.45 8.86
C ILE A 352 7.20 -7.46 10.34
N ASN A 353 6.17 -8.24 10.71
CA ASN A 353 5.74 -8.31 12.10
C ASN A 353 6.75 -9.09 12.96
N THR A 354 6.91 -8.64 14.22
CA THR A 354 7.74 -9.31 15.23
C THR A 354 6.89 -10.06 16.26
N PHE A 355 5.63 -9.63 16.46
CA PHE A 355 4.66 -10.36 17.26
C PHE A 355 4.09 -11.53 16.45
N ALA A 356 4.48 -12.75 16.79
CA ALA A 356 4.19 -13.97 16.02
C ALA A 356 3.04 -14.82 16.58
N ALA A 357 2.31 -14.35 17.60
CA ALA A 357 1.16 -15.06 18.13
C ALA A 357 -0.14 -14.54 17.51
N GLY A 358 -1.05 -15.43 17.11
CA GLY A 358 -2.31 -15.06 16.47
C GLY A 358 -2.15 -14.59 15.01
N ASP A 359 -3.25 -14.25 14.40
CA ASP A 359 -3.29 -13.84 12.99
C ASP A 359 -2.82 -12.39 12.80
N GLN A 360 -1.91 -12.18 11.86
CA GLN A 360 -1.50 -10.89 11.33
C GLN A 360 -2.09 -10.76 9.93
N ARG A 361 -2.99 -9.77 9.70
CA ARG A 361 -3.80 -9.72 8.46
C ARG A 361 -4.03 -8.31 7.95
N ASN A 362 -4.56 -8.23 6.71
CA ASN A 362 -5.01 -7.00 6.06
C ASN A 362 -3.96 -5.89 6.14
N ALA A 363 -2.74 -6.23 5.68
CA ALA A 363 -1.67 -5.26 5.63
C ALA A 363 -1.98 -4.13 4.64
N ALA A 364 -1.54 -2.92 4.97
CA ALA A 364 -1.48 -1.79 4.06
C ALA A 364 -0.10 -1.14 4.15
N VAL A 365 0.37 -0.54 3.07
CA VAL A 365 1.72 0.03 2.98
C VAL A 365 1.69 1.37 2.27
N ALA A 366 2.48 2.31 2.77
CA ALA A 366 2.80 3.58 2.11
C ALA A 366 4.31 3.78 2.08
N MET A 367 4.82 4.50 1.10
CA MET A 367 6.25 4.74 0.89
C MET A 367 6.45 6.22 0.53
N ASP A 368 7.52 6.82 1.05
CA ASP A 368 7.95 8.16 0.66
C ASP A 368 8.97 8.12 -0.49
N GLU A 369 9.36 9.32 -0.97
CA GLU A 369 10.32 9.47 -2.06
C GLU A 369 11.73 8.96 -1.75
N THR A 370 12.07 8.77 -0.48
CA THR A 370 13.37 8.24 -0.07
C THR A 370 13.40 6.71 -0.05
N GLY A 371 12.24 6.07 -0.26
CA GLY A 371 12.06 4.63 -0.13
C GLY A 371 11.82 4.16 1.31
N GLN A 372 11.64 5.10 2.26
CA GLN A 372 11.13 4.76 3.59
C GLN A 372 9.67 4.35 3.45
N PHE A 373 9.31 3.24 4.04
CA PHE A 373 7.94 2.75 4.00
C PHE A 373 7.40 2.47 5.40
N VAL A 374 6.08 2.54 5.51
CA VAL A 374 5.36 2.15 6.72
C VAL A 374 4.33 1.09 6.34
N THR A 375 4.38 -0.04 7.01
CA THR A 375 3.38 -1.10 6.89
C THR A 375 2.52 -1.09 8.14
N VAL A 376 1.20 -1.18 7.98
CA VAL A 376 0.25 -1.35 9.06
C VAL A 376 -0.59 -2.59 8.82
N TRP A 377 -1.05 -3.25 9.88
CA TRP A 377 -1.86 -4.46 9.81
C TRP A 377 -2.75 -4.61 11.03
N GLN A 378 -3.75 -5.48 10.93
CA GLN A 378 -4.51 -5.92 12.10
C GLN A 378 -3.86 -7.15 12.73
N SER A 379 -3.64 -7.11 14.04
CA SER A 379 -3.02 -8.17 14.85
C SER A 379 -3.99 -8.72 15.86
N ASP A 380 -4.17 -10.04 15.88
CA ASP A 380 -5.05 -10.72 16.83
C ASP A 380 -4.39 -10.87 18.21
N GLY A 381 -5.00 -10.30 19.24
CA GLY A 381 -4.64 -10.48 20.64
C GLY A 381 -3.38 -9.76 21.11
N GLN A 382 -2.67 -9.01 20.27
CA GLN A 382 -1.42 -8.32 20.65
C GLN A 382 -1.67 -7.22 21.71
N ASP A 383 -2.81 -6.54 21.69
CA ASP A 383 -3.24 -5.58 22.70
C ASP A 383 -4.05 -6.20 23.85
N ARG A 384 -4.16 -7.55 23.87
CA ARG A 384 -4.94 -8.35 24.85
C ARG A 384 -6.45 -8.24 24.69
N SER A 385 -6.93 -7.78 23.56
CA SER A 385 -8.33 -7.76 23.15
C SER A 385 -8.51 -8.57 21.85
N GLY A 386 -9.43 -8.23 20.97
CA GLY A 386 -9.55 -8.82 19.63
C GLY A 386 -8.44 -8.37 18.69
N TYR A 387 -8.81 -7.87 17.52
CA TYR A 387 -7.84 -7.25 16.62
C TYR A 387 -7.55 -5.81 17.02
N GLY A 388 -6.26 -5.46 17.09
CA GLY A 388 -5.75 -4.08 17.16
C GLY A 388 -4.97 -3.72 15.90
N ILE A 389 -4.75 -2.44 15.65
CA ILE A 389 -3.97 -1.95 14.51
C ILE A 389 -2.53 -1.69 14.96
N PHE A 390 -1.61 -2.40 14.33
CA PHE A 390 -0.18 -2.28 14.56
C PHE A 390 0.54 -1.88 13.28
N GLY A 391 1.74 -1.34 13.44
CA GLY A 391 2.54 -0.94 12.29
C GLY A 391 4.01 -0.97 12.58
N GLN A 392 4.79 -0.90 11.51
CA GLN A 392 6.23 -0.87 11.53
C GLN A 392 6.75 0.04 10.44
N ILE A 393 7.74 0.86 10.81
CA ILE A 393 8.49 1.67 9.85
C ILE A 393 9.61 0.79 9.33
N GLY A 394 9.58 0.52 8.03
CA GLY A 394 10.62 -0.25 7.36
C GLY A 394 11.89 0.55 7.20
N PRO A 395 13.02 -0.13 7.01
CA PRO A 395 14.30 0.53 6.80
C PRO A 395 14.26 1.38 5.53
N VAL A 396 14.84 2.57 5.60
CA VAL A 396 15.21 3.34 4.42
C VAL A 396 16.20 2.49 3.60
N ILE A 397 16.05 2.46 2.27
CA ILE A 397 17.08 1.90 1.40
C ILE A 397 18.32 2.77 1.55
N GLY A 398 19.42 2.14 1.99
CA GLY A 398 20.64 2.85 2.24
C GLY A 398 20.46 3.92 3.31
N SER A 399 20.44 3.52 4.57
CA SER A 399 20.62 4.48 5.65
C SER A 399 21.91 5.24 5.37
N ALA A 400 21.85 6.58 5.31
CA ALA A 400 23.06 7.40 5.23
C ALA A 400 23.99 7.22 6.46
N ASP A 401 23.55 6.48 7.47
CA ASP A 401 24.35 5.91 8.55
C ASP A 401 25.16 4.72 8.01
N CYS A 402 26.21 5.03 7.28
CA CYS A 402 27.07 4.04 6.62
C CYS A 402 27.96 3.27 7.60
N ASN A 403 28.12 3.75 8.82
CA ASN A 403 28.94 3.11 9.86
C ASN A 403 28.08 2.37 10.91
N GLY A 404 26.75 2.51 10.86
CA GLY A 404 25.81 1.80 11.74
C GLY A 404 25.77 2.32 13.18
N ASP A 405 26.21 3.57 13.44
CA ASP A 405 26.23 4.15 14.80
C ASP A 405 24.90 4.83 15.19
N GLY A 406 23.91 4.87 14.30
CA GLY A 406 22.59 5.47 14.50
C GLY A 406 22.55 6.99 14.30
N ILE A 407 23.62 7.61 13.79
CA ILE A 407 23.72 9.05 13.59
C ILE A 407 24.34 9.34 12.22
N VAL A 408 23.58 9.97 11.33
CA VAL A 408 24.12 10.43 10.04
C VAL A 408 25.01 11.66 10.25
N ASN A 409 26.31 11.51 10.04
CA ASN A 409 27.30 12.54 10.32
C ASN A 409 28.53 12.46 9.36
N PHE A 410 29.60 13.19 9.68
CA PHE A 410 30.79 13.22 8.83
C PHE A 410 31.53 11.88 8.72
N LEU A 411 31.40 10.97 9.68
CA LEU A 411 32.02 9.62 9.59
C LEU A 411 31.37 8.79 8.50
N ASP A 412 30.04 8.92 8.34
CA ASP A 412 29.30 8.26 7.25
C ASP A 412 29.73 8.81 5.89
N TYR A 413 29.88 10.14 5.77
CA TYR A 413 30.43 10.74 4.57
C TYR A 413 31.83 10.20 4.25
N CYS A 414 32.67 9.94 5.24
CA CYS A 414 33.99 9.35 5.01
C CYS A 414 33.87 7.92 4.47
N THR A 415 32.88 7.15 4.94
CA THR A 415 32.60 5.80 4.44
C THR A 415 32.14 5.86 2.99
N LEU A 416 31.13 6.71 2.69
CA LEU A 416 30.68 6.99 1.33
C LEU A 416 31.82 7.40 0.40
N ALA A 417 32.67 8.34 0.84
CA ALA A 417 33.78 8.86 0.04
C ALA A 417 34.88 7.81 -0.17
N ALA A 418 35.12 6.93 0.80
CA ALA A 418 36.09 5.86 0.70
C ALA A 418 35.71 4.77 -0.31
N GLU A 419 34.40 4.59 -0.51
CA GLU A 419 33.84 3.57 -1.40
C GLU A 419 33.40 4.11 -2.77
N TRP A 420 33.43 5.43 -2.94
CA TRP A 420 33.04 6.12 -4.16
C TRP A 420 33.62 5.50 -5.44
N GLN A 421 32.74 5.12 -6.35
CA GLN A 421 33.08 4.47 -7.63
C GLN A 421 33.78 3.12 -7.53
N LYS A 422 33.77 2.46 -6.39
CA LYS A 422 34.15 1.06 -6.34
C LYS A 422 33.05 0.22 -7.02
N ASN A 423 33.44 -0.87 -7.66
CA ASN A 423 32.55 -1.87 -8.23
C ASN A 423 32.77 -3.22 -7.51
N GLU A 424 32.83 -3.18 -6.20
CA GLU A 424 33.01 -4.36 -5.35
C GLU A 424 31.77 -4.60 -4.53
N ASN A 425 31.33 -5.83 -4.37
CA ASN A 425 30.13 -6.20 -3.63
C ASN A 425 30.56 -6.95 -2.33
N PRO A 426 30.01 -6.62 -1.15
CA PRO A 426 29.06 -5.53 -0.85
C PRO A 426 29.74 -4.17 -0.68
N LEU A 427 29.04 -3.09 -1.05
CA LEU A 427 29.45 -1.70 -0.84
C LEU A 427 28.62 -1.11 0.32
N GLU A 428 29.28 -0.61 1.37
CA GLU A 428 28.60 -0.09 2.58
C GLU A 428 27.86 1.22 2.35
N ALA A 429 28.17 1.95 1.28
CA ALA A 429 27.56 3.23 0.93
C ALA A 429 26.76 3.20 -0.38
N ASP A 430 26.38 2.02 -0.83
CA ASP A 430 25.46 1.81 -1.96
C ASP A 430 24.03 1.84 -1.43
N PHE A 431 23.44 3.04 -1.43
CA PHE A 431 22.10 3.26 -0.89
C PHE A 431 20.97 2.68 -1.74
N PHE A 432 21.27 2.27 -2.96
CA PHE A 432 20.30 1.73 -3.90
C PHE A 432 20.55 0.27 -4.27
N ASP A 433 21.52 -0.39 -3.61
CA ASP A 433 21.87 -1.81 -3.81
C ASP A 433 22.09 -2.20 -5.28
N ASP A 434 22.53 -1.23 -6.11
CA ASP A 434 22.80 -1.47 -7.53
C ASP A 434 24.28 -1.86 -7.82
N ASN A 435 25.05 -2.11 -6.75
CA ASN A 435 26.47 -2.43 -6.75
C ASN A 435 27.36 -1.31 -7.30
N LYS A 436 26.92 -0.05 -7.14
CA LYS A 436 27.67 1.16 -7.48
C LYS A 436 27.44 2.20 -6.43
N ILE A 437 28.43 3.04 -6.21
CA ILE A 437 28.28 4.27 -5.42
C ILE A 437 28.46 5.43 -6.39
N ASP A 438 27.37 6.17 -6.65
CA ASP A 438 27.35 7.26 -7.61
C ASP A 438 26.58 8.50 -7.11
N GLY A 439 26.16 9.37 -8.03
CA GLY A 439 25.48 10.61 -7.69
C GLY A 439 24.11 10.41 -7.03
N ARG A 440 23.46 9.25 -7.17
CA ARG A 440 22.18 8.94 -6.51
C ARG A 440 22.43 8.67 -5.02
N ASP A 441 23.46 7.90 -4.69
CA ASP A 441 23.84 7.61 -3.30
C ASP A 441 24.25 8.88 -2.57
N LEU A 442 25.00 9.75 -3.24
CA LEU A 442 25.35 11.05 -2.69
C LEU A 442 24.12 11.93 -2.44
N ALA A 443 23.14 11.91 -3.33
CA ALA A 443 21.89 12.67 -3.16
C ALA A 443 21.08 12.13 -1.96
N ALA A 444 20.96 10.82 -1.80
CA ALA A 444 20.33 10.18 -0.65
C ALA A 444 21.05 10.52 0.64
N PHE A 445 22.39 10.45 0.66
CA PHE A 445 23.21 10.86 1.79
C PHE A 445 22.95 12.34 2.19
N CYS A 446 22.98 13.26 1.21
CA CYS A 446 22.78 14.68 1.48
C CYS A 446 21.40 14.99 2.04
N GLN A 447 20.35 14.29 1.59
CA GLN A 447 18.99 14.46 2.11
C GLN A 447 18.89 14.05 3.59
N GLN A 448 19.58 13.02 4.02
CA GLN A 448 19.60 12.57 5.40
C GLN A 448 20.52 13.43 6.29
N TRP A 449 21.63 13.93 5.75
CA TRP A 449 22.54 14.83 6.47
C TRP A 449 21.91 16.16 6.86
N LEU A 450 20.98 16.66 6.05
CA LEU A 450 20.36 17.97 6.25
C LEU A 450 19.12 17.94 7.19
N LYS A 451 18.73 16.76 7.66
CA LYS A 451 17.67 16.57 8.67
C LYS A 451 18.25 16.56 10.06
#